data_52183c4a7f950d954257969705e87cb0
#
_entry.id   52183c4a7f950d954257969705e87cb0
#
_cell.length_a   1.000
_cell.length_b   1.000
_cell.length_c   1.000
_cell.angle_alpha   90.00
_cell.angle_beta   90.00
_cell.angle_gamma   90.00
#
_symmetry.space_group_name_H-M   'P 1'
#
loop_
_entity.id
_entity.type
_entity.pdbx_description
1 polymer ?
#
loop_
_entity_poly.entity_id
_entity_poly.type
_entity_poly.pdbx_seq_one_letter_code
_entity_poly.pdbx_strand_id
1 'polypeptide(L)'
;DVANAESVTVMVYMIGSDLESEDGSATDDLLEMADAALSENIHLVLQTGGTETWWNDVCTDGESERFVIENGDMTLLQSLGSVNMTDADTLSDFIRFSAESYPADRYELILWDHGGGTMTGFGYDELYEDTSLTLSSLSTALYNGGVQFDFIGFDACLMGCLETCCALQDCS
;
A
#
# COMPACT_ATOMS: atom_id res chain seq x y z
N ASP A 1 28.67 -7.52 20.20
CA ASP A 1 28.23 -8.00 18.88
C ASP A 1 26.75 -7.59 18.74
N VAL A 2 26.49 -6.44 18.14
CA VAL A 2 25.17 -6.13 17.61
C VAL A 2 25.05 -7.04 16.38
N ALA A 3 24.36 -8.18 16.53
CA ALA A 3 23.95 -8.95 15.36
C ALA A 3 23.28 -7.93 14.41
N ASN A 4 23.72 -7.86 13.16
CA ASN A 4 23.03 -7.06 12.16
C ASN A 4 21.58 -7.47 12.19
N ALA A 5 20.71 -6.58 12.65
CA ALA A 5 19.27 -6.82 12.57
C ALA A 5 18.93 -6.91 11.08
N GLU A 6 18.12 -7.90 10.70
CA GLU A 6 17.66 -8.01 9.32
C GLU A 6 16.96 -6.71 8.91
N SER A 7 17.21 -6.28 7.70
CA SER A 7 16.52 -5.13 7.12
C SER A 7 15.12 -5.52 6.65
N VAL A 8 14.17 -4.60 6.78
CA VAL A 8 12.78 -4.81 6.38
C VAL A 8 12.30 -3.63 5.56
N THR A 9 11.70 -3.91 4.41
CA THR A 9 10.93 -2.91 3.67
C THR A 9 9.45 -3.19 3.85
N VAL A 10 8.78 -2.29 4.54
CA VAL A 10 7.33 -2.28 4.70
C VAL A 10 6.74 -1.42 3.59
N MET A 11 5.94 -2.03 2.75
CA MET A 11 5.25 -1.39 1.62
C MET A 11 3.81 -1.13 2.03
N VAL A 12 3.35 0.11 1.99
CA VAL A 12 1.95 0.47 2.26
C VAL A 12 1.30 0.98 0.98
N TYR A 13 0.32 0.24 0.49
CA TYR A 13 -0.48 0.63 -0.65
C TYR A 13 -1.82 1.18 -0.15
N MET A 14 -1.94 2.50 -0.15
CA MET A 14 -3.03 3.24 0.48
C MET A 14 -3.93 3.87 -0.58
N ILE A 15 -5.11 3.31 -0.75
CA ILE A 15 -6.15 3.89 -1.59
C ILE A 15 -7.03 4.73 -0.67
N GLY A 16 -6.97 6.06 -0.79
CA GLY A 16 -7.67 6.95 0.12
C GLY A 16 -9.20 6.80 0.06
N SER A 17 -9.72 6.63 -1.15
CA SER A 17 -11.16 6.48 -1.41
C SER A 17 -12.02 7.56 -0.73
N ASP A 18 -13.29 7.27 -0.50
CA ASP A 18 -14.20 8.08 0.31
C ASP A 18 -13.83 8.07 1.81
N LEU A 19 -13.04 7.08 2.27
CA LEU A 19 -12.50 7.08 3.63
C LEU A 19 -11.59 8.29 3.89
N GLU A 20 -10.90 8.77 2.88
CA GLU A 20 -10.09 9.98 2.99
C GLU A 20 -10.90 11.23 2.66
N SER A 21 -11.60 11.27 1.53
CA SER A 21 -12.28 12.49 1.08
C SER A 21 -13.42 12.92 2.02
N GLU A 22 -14.14 11.99 2.65
CA GLU A 22 -15.23 12.27 3.57
C GLU A 22 -14.78 12.37 5.04
N ASP A 23 -13.84 11.52 5.49
CA ASP A 23 -13.53 11.35 6.91
C ASP A 23 -12.06 11.65 7.28
N GLY A 24 -11.12 11.77 6.31
CA GLY A 24 -9.70 12.01 6.55
C GLY A 24 -8.97 10.81 7.18
N SER A 25 -9.53 9.61 7.06
CA SER A 25 -9.01 8.43 7.75
C SER A 25 -7.61 8.03 7.29
N ALA A 26 -7.30 8.15 5.99
CA ALA A 26 -5.96 7.87 5.49
C ALA A 26 -4.94 8.91 5.98
N THR A 27 -5.35 10.17 6.09
CA THR A 27 -4.51 11.23 6.68
C THR A 27 -4.18 10.94 8.14
N ASP A 28 -5.14 10.48 8.94
CA ASP A 28 -4.90 10.13 10.34
C ASP A 28 -3.87 9.00 10.45
N ASP A 29 -3.99 7.95 9.64
CA ASP A 29 -3.05 6.82 9.62
C ASP A 29 -1.66 7.22 9.07
N LEU A 30 -1.58 8.13 8.09
CA LEU A 30 -0.31 8.70 7.63
C LEU A 30 0.43 9.46 8.74
N LEU A 31 -0.31 10.21 9.56
CA LEU A 31 0.26 10.92 10.72
C LEU A 31 0.76 9.94 11.79
N GLU A 32 0.01 8.86 12.05
CA GLU A 32 0.45 7.81 12.98
C GLU A 32 1.71 7.11 12.48
N MET A 33 1.79 6.79 11.19
CA MET A 33 2.99 6.21 10.59
C MET A 33 4.20 7.17 10.67
N ALA A 34 3.99 8.45 10.45
CA ALA A 34 5.05 9.46 10.58
C ALA A 34 5.54 9.63 12.03
N ASP A 35 4.63 9.51 13.02
CA ASP A 35 4.99 9.59 14.46
C ASP A 35 5.65 8.30 14.99
N ALA A 36 5.67 7.23 14.21
CA ALA A 36 6.26 5.96 14.62
C ALA A 36 7.80 6.06 14.73
N ALA A 37 8.34 5.56 15.84
CA ALA A 37 9.79 5.47 16.05
C ALA A 37 10.38 4.27 15.30
N LEU A 38 10.61 4.42 14.01
CA LEU A 38 11.19 3.37 13.19
C LEU A 38 12.69 3.19 13.50
N SER A 39 13.14 1.93 13.49
CA SER A 39 14.58 1.64 13.60
C SER A 39 15.26 1.81 12.24
N GLU A 40 16.59 2.08 12.23
CA GLU A 40 17.38 2.36 11.02
C GLU A 40 17.38 1.22 9.97
N ASN A 41 16.97 0.02 10.35
CA ASN A 41 16.87 -1.12 9.44
C ASN A 41 15.45 -1.33 8.88
N ILE A 42 14.52 -0.40 9.12
CA ILE A 42 13.16 -0.44 8.57
C ILE A 42 12.98 0.70 7.57
N HIS A 43 12.58 0.35 6.35
CA HIS A 43 12.15 1.29 5.32
C HIS A 43 10.63 1.23 5.19
N LEU A 44 9.96 2.35 5.40
CA LEU A 44 8.51 2.45 5.24
C LEU A 44 8.22 3.22 3.96
N VAL A 45 7.82 2.50 2.92
CA VAL A 45 7.57 3.02 1.58
C VAL A 45 6.08 2.99 1.29
N LEU A 46 5.52 4.12 0.84
CA LEU A 46 4.09 4.25 0.60
C LEU A 46 3.80 4.58 -0.86
N GLN A 47 2.65 4.11 -1.35
CA GLN A 47 1.96 4.70 -2.49
C GLN A 47 0.58 5.12 -2.04
N THR A 48 0.24 6.39 -2.26
CA THR A 48 -1.05 7.01 -1.96
C THR A 48 -1.78 7.35 -3.26
N GLY A 49 -3.10 7.45 -3.21
CA GLY A 49 -3.93 7.85 -4.34
C GLY A 49 -5.38 7.41 -4.19
N GLY A 50 -6.17 7.47 -5.27
CA GLY A 50 -7.53 6.94 -5.33
C GLY A 50 -8.57 7.72 -4.52
N THR A 51 -8.29 8.99 -4.19
CA THR A 51 -9.21 9.91 -3.53
C THR A 51 -9.28 11.24 -4.28
N GLU A 52 -10.42 11.92 -4.23
CA GLU A 52 -10.60 13.24 -4.84
C GLU A 52 -9.86 14.34 -4.08
N THR A 53 -9.82 14.24 -2.73
CA THR A 53 -9.20 15.25 -1.86
C THR A 53 -8.50 14.61 -0.67
N TRP A 54 -7.38 15.20 -0.25
CA TRP A 54 -6.64 14.84 0.95
C TRP A 54 -6.88 15.85 2.08
N TRP A 55 -6.97 15.38 3.32
CA TRP A 55 -7.10 16.23 4.51
C TRP A 55 -5.74 16.69 5.05
N ASN A 56 -4.69 16.47 4.32
CA ASN A 56 -3.33 16.93 4.64
C ASN A 56 -2.76 17.80 3.50
N ASP A 57 -1.67 18.49 3.78
CA ASP A 57 -0.99 19.37 2.82
C ASP A 57 0.21 18.68 2.13
N VAL A 58 0.41 17.37 2.35
CA VAL A 58 1.57 16.60 1.83
C VAL A 58 1.20 15.87 0.55
N CYS A 59 0.03 15.24 0.52
CA CYS A 59 -0.48 14.54 -0.65
C CYS A 59 -1.21 15.49 -1.58
N THR A 60 -1.12 15.26 -2.89
CA THR A 60 -1.77 16.08 -3.91
C THR A 60 -3.14 15.51 -4.26
N ASP A 61 -4.17 16.37 -4.22
CA ASP A 61 -5.55 16.02 -4.58
C ASP A 61 -5.63 15.40 -5.97
N GLY A 62 -6.31 14.25 -6.08
CA GLY A 62 -6.55 13.56 -7.35
C GLY A 62 -5.31 12.95 -8.01
N GLU A 63 -4.16 12.96 -7.35
CA GLU A 63 -2.93 12.34 -7.84
C GLU A 63 -2.54 11.12 -7.02
N SER A 64 -1.77 10.24 -7.64
CA SER A 64 -1.10 9.13 -6.95
C SER A 64 0.38 9.45 -6.81
N GLU A 65 0.91 9.23 -5.60
CA GLU A 65 2.26 9.63 -5.24
C GLU A 65 2.94 8.55 -4.42
N ARG A 66 4.27 8.50 -4.50
CA ARG A 66 5.11 7.59 -3.72
C ARG A 66 5.94 8.37 -2.71
N PHE A 67 5.98 7.87 -1.50
CA PHE A 67 6.70 8.49 -0.40
C PHE A 67 7.56 7.46 0.34
N VAL A 68 8.54 7.97 1.08
CA VAL A 68 9.20 7.23 2.16
C VAL A 68 8.98 7.99 3.47
N ILE A 69 8.74 7.24 4.54
CA ILE A 69 8.73 7.80 5.91
C ILE A 69 10.02 7.39 6.60
N GLU A 70 10.81 8.40 6.98
CA GLU A 70 12.06 8.25 7.69
C GLU A 70 12.20 9.35 8.75
N ASN A 71 12.55 8.97 9.98
CA ASN A 71 12.78 9.92 11.10
C ASN A 71 11.59 10.87 11.39
N GLY A 72 10.38 10.46 11.11
CA GLY A 72 9.18 11.27 11.31
C GLY A 72 8.81 12.17 10.13
N ASP A 73 9.61 12.18 9.07
CA ASP A 73 9.35 12.97 7.87
C ASP A 73 8.83 12.10 6.72
N MET A 74 7.76 12.54 6.07
CA MET A 74 7.22 11.94 4.85
C MET A 74 7.80 12.65 3.64
N THR A 75 8.68 11.97 2.90
CA THR A 75 9.41 12.55 1.77
C THR A 75 8.86 12.02 0.44
N LEU A 76 8.47 12.93 -0.47
CA LEU A 76 8.01 12.58 -1.81
C LEU A 76 9.15 11.98 -2.63
N LEU A 77 8.94 10.79 -3.18
CA LEU A 77 9.85 10.10 -4.08
C LEU A 77 9.46 10.28 -5.55
N GLN A 78 8.15 10.19 -5.83
CA GLN A 78 7.63 10.23 -7.21
C GLN A 78 6.17 10.65 -7.22
N SER A 79 5.78 11.58 -8.11
CA SER A 79 4.38 11.78 -8.52
C SER A 79 4.11 10.97 -9.79
N LEU A 80 2.97 10.29 -9.82
CA LEU A 80 2.52 9.45 -10.95
C LEU A 80 1.41 10.13 -11.75
N GLY A 81 0.92 11.28 -11.27
CA GLY A 81 -0.34 11.86 -11.74
C GLY A 81 -1.54 10.97 -11.36
N SER A 82 -2.64 11.13 -12.08
CA SER A 82 -3.82 10.30 -11.84
C SER A 82 -3.63 8.92 -12.48
N VAL A 83 -3.49 7.88 -11.66
CA VAL A 83 -3.46 6.47 -12.07
C VAL A 83 -4.50 5.69 -11.29
N ASN A 84 -5.08 4.67 -11.90
CA ASN A 84 -6.05 3.81 -11.24
C ASN A 84 -5.38 2.93 -10.17
N MET A 85 -5.66 3.21 -8.90
CA MET A 85 -5.11 2.46 -7.78
C MET A 85 -5.69 1.05 -7.64
N THR A 86 -6.83 0.75 -8.29
CA THR A 86 -7.40 -0.60 -8.35
C THR A 86 -6.99 -1.39 -9.60
N ASP A 87 -5.96 -0.91 -10.34
CA ASP A 87 -5.35 -1.66 -11.43
C ASP A 87 -4.22 -2.56 -10.91
N ALA A 88 -4.19 -3.81 -11.36
CA ALA A 88 -3.18 -4.79 -10.97
C ALA A 88 -1.75 -4.37 -11.39
N ASP A 89 -1.62 -3.69 -12.53
CA ASP A 89 -0.32 -3.20 -13.02
C ASP A 89 0.19 -2.05 -12.15
N THR A 90 -0.69 -1.18 -11.62
CA THR A 90 -0.33 -0.11 -10.69
C THR A 90 0.24 -0.67 -9.38
N LEU A 91 -0.42 -1.67 -8.80
CA LEU A 91 0.07 -2.32 -7.58
C LEU A 91 1.39 -3.06 -7.84
N SER A 92 1.50 -3.81 -8.94
CA SER A 92 2.73 -4.55 -9.26
C SER A 92 3.92 -3.61 -9.51
N ASP A 93 3.68 -2.44 -10.11
CA ASP A 93 4.70 -1.43 -10.33
C ASP A 93 5.18 -0.80 -9.02
N PHE A 94 4.27 -0.54 -8.08
CA PHE A 94 4.62 -0.08 -6.73
C PHE A 94 5.52 -1.08 -6.00
N ILE A 95 5.16 -2.36 -6.05
CA ILE A 95 5.94 -3.43 -5.39
C ILE A 95 7.37 -3.49 -5.97
N ARG A 96 7.51 -3.50 -7.32
CA ARG A 96 8.82 -3.47 -7.97
C ARG A 96 9.63 -2.23 -7.61
N PHE A 97 9.00 -1.05 -7.70
CA PHE A 97 9.64 0.21 -7.33
C PHE A 97 10.20 0.18 -5.91
N SER A 98 9.38 -0.29 -4.96
CA SER A 98 9.76 -0.34 -3.55
C SER A 98 10.92 -1.30 -3.30
N ALA A 99 10.88 -2.50 -3.87
CA ALA A 99 11.94 -3.49 -3.73
C ALA A 99 13.25 -3.08 -4.41
N GLU A 100 13.18 -2.38 -5.55
CA GLU A 100 14.37 -1.88 -6.26
C GLU A 100 14.99 -0.66 -5.58
N SER A 101 14.17 0.24 -5.02
CA SER A 101 14.64 1.47 -4.38
C SER A 101 15.09 1.24 -2.94
N TYR A 102 14.47 0.31 -2.24
CA TYR A 102 14.70 -0.02 -0.84
C TYR A 102 14.88 -1.54 -0.68
N PRO A 103 15.97 -2.12 -1.22
CA PRO A 103 16.24 -3.54 -1.09
C PRO A 103 16.51 -3.93 0.36
N ALA A 104 15.88 -5.00 0.83
CA ALA A 104 15.95 -5.48 2.19
C ALA A 104 16.02 -7.01 2.26
N ASP A 105 16.33 -7.55 3.44
CA ASP A 105 16.33 -8.99 3.69
C ASP A 105 14.91 -9.56 3.72
N ARG A 106 13.93 -8.72 4.12
CA ARG A 106 12.52 -9.09 4.27
C ARG A 106 11.61 -8.01 3.68
N TYR A 107 10.46 -8.46 3.16
CA TYR A 107 9.44 -7.58 2.60
C TYR A 107 8.08 -7.84 3.24
N GLU A 108 7.39 -6.77 3.60
CA GLU A 108 6.05 -6.79 4.14
C GLU A 108 5.15 -5.86 3.31
N LEU A 109 3.91 -6.25 3.07
CA LEU A 109 2.93 -5.45 2.32
C LEU A 109 1.68 -5.23 3.16
N ILE A 110 1.25 -3.98 3.26
CA ILE A 110 -0.03 -3.57 3.83
C ILE A 110 -0.90 -2.97 2.72
N LEU A 111 -2.11 -3.48 2.62
CA LEU A 111 -3.13 -3.01 1.69
C LEU A 111 -4.22 -2.31 2.50
N TRP A 112 -4.33 -0.99 2.33
CA TRP A 112 -5.20 -0.12 3.11
C TRP A 112 -6.31 0.45 2.25
N ASP A 113 -7.56 0.17 2.54
CA ASP A 113 -8.80 0.72 1.97
C ASP A 113 -10.02 -0.14 2.37
N HIS A 114 -11.14 0.01 1.67
CA HIS A 114 -12.27 -0.89 1.70
C HIS A 114 -11.93 -2.32 1.24
N GLY A 115 -12.65 -3.27 1.78
CA GLY A 115 -12.58 -4.66 1.36
C GLY A 115 -13.96 -5.30 1.25
N GLY A 116 -14.16 -6.08 0.20
CA GLY A 116 -15.40 -6.82 -0.08
C GLY A 116 -15.22 -8.33 -0.13
N GLY A 117 -14.09 -8.83 0.38
CA GLY A 117 -13.78 -10.26 0.45
C GLY A 117 -13.78 -10.92 -0.92
N THR A 118 -14.42 -12.09 -1.02
CA THR A 118 -14.49 -12.86 -2.27
C THR A 118 -15.43 -12.27 -3.34
N MET A 119 -16.28 -11.34 -2.95
CA MET A 119 -17.32 -10.82 -3.86
C MET A 119 -16.79 -9.69 -4.74
N THR A 120 -16.12 -8.70 -4.14
CA THR A 120 -15.59 -7.55 -4.87
C THR A 120 -14.07 -7.45 -4.78
N GLY A 121 -13.43 -8.09 -3.78
CA GLY A 121 -11.99 -8.03 -3.59
C GLY A 121 -11.56 -6.85 -2.72
N PHE A 122 -10.49 -6.16 -3.09
CA PHE A 122 -9.87 -5.08 -2.34
C PHE A 122 -9.87 -3.78 -3.13
N GLY A 123 -10.12 -2.67 -2.45
CA GLY A 123 -9.94 -1.33 -2.95
C GLY A 123 -11.17 -0.72 -3.61
N TYR A 124 -11.27 0.59 -3.47
CA TYR A 124 -12.20 1.46 -4.18
C TYR A 124 -11.48 2.76 -4.53
N ASP A 125 -11.46 3.11 -5.81
CA ASP A 125 -10.82 4.34 -6.29
C ASP A 125 -11.90 5.33 -6.74
N GLU A 126 -12.04 6.47 -6.04
CA GLU A 126 -13.07 7.47 -6.36
C GLU A 126 -12.92 8.08 -7.75
N LEU A 127 -11.70 8.08 -8.30
CA LEU A 127 -11.39 8.67 -9.60
C LEU A 127 -11.70 7.72 -10.76
N TYR A 128 -11.88 6.42 -10.45
CA TYR A 128 -12.09 5.35 -11.42
C TYR A 128 -13.27 4.48 -10.97
N GLU A 129 -14.50 4.98 -11.20
CA GLU A 129 -15.75 4.35 -10.76
C GLU A 129 -15.84 2.85 -11.08
N ASP A 130 -16.47 2.10 -10.17
CA ASP A 130 -16.80 0.66 -10.29
C ASP A 130 -15.59 -0.28 -10.43
N THR A 131 -14.40 0.12 -9.98
CA THR A 131 -13.22 -0.74 -10.03
C THR A 131 -12.78 -1.22 -8.64
N SER A 132 -12.30 -2.46 -8.58
CA SER A 132 -11.66 -3.05 -7.40
C SER A 132 -10.71 -4.17 -7.83
N LEU A 133 -9.69 -4.46 -7.03
CA LEU A 133 -8.80 -5.59 -7.22
C LEU A 133 -9.49 -6.88 -6.77
N THR A 134 -10.02 -7.66 -7.72
CA THR A 134 -10.51 -9.00 -7.41
C THR A 134 -9.40 -9.86 -6.81
N LEU A 135 -9.70 -10.96 -6.10
CA LEU A 135 -8.68 -11.85 -5.57
C LEU A 135 -7.72 -12.37 -6.65
N SER A 136 -8.23 -12.60 -7.88
CA SER A 136 -7.40 -13.02 -9.02
C SER A 136 -6.49 -11.92 -9.53
N SER A 137 -6.98 -10.68 -9.67
CA SER A 137 -6.15 -9.55 -10.09
C SER A 137 -5.13 -9.16 -9.01
N LEU A 138 -5.51 -9.26 -7.74
CA LEU A 138 -4.60 -9.06 -6.61
C LEU A 138 -3.46 -10.09 -6.62
N SER A 139 -3.78 -11.39 -6.74
CA SER A 139 -2.78 -12.45 -6.87
C SER A 139 -1.85 -12.23 -8.08
N THR A 140 -2.41 -11.78 -9.21
CA THR A 140 -1.64 -11.45 -10.41
C THR A 140 -0.69 -10.27 -10.15
N ALA A 141 -1.17 -9.22 -9.49
CA ALA A 141 -0.36 -8.06 -9.15
C ALA A 141 0.83 -8.41 -8.25
N LEU A 142 0.58 -9.19 -7.20
CA LEU A 142 1.62 -9.65 -6.28
C LEU A 142 2.66 -10.53 -6.99
N TYR A 143 2.22 -11.49 -7.82
CA TYR A 143 3.10 -12.32 -8.61
C TYR A 143 3.98 -11.50 -9.58
N ASN A 144 3.37 -10.54 -10.29
CA ASN A 144 4.06 -9.66 -11.22
C ASN A 144 4.99 -8.65 -10.51
N GLY A 145 4.71 -8.34 -9.26
CA GLY A 145 5.59 -7.55 -8.39
C GLY A 145 6.95 -8.20 -8.15
N GLY A 146 7.03 -9.53 -8.26
CA GLY A 146 8.28 -10.29 -8.25
C GLY A 146 8.98 -10.35 -6.89
N VAL A 147 8.23 -10.11 -5.81
CA VAL A 147 8.71 -10.15 -4.42
C VAL A 147 8.03 -11.31 -3.69
N GLN A 148 8.80 -12.04 -2.88
CA GLN A 148 8.24 -12.95 -1.89
C GLN A 148 8.07 -12.19 -0.58
N PHE A 149 6.84 -12.13 -0.07
CA PHE A 149 6.53 -11.41 1.15
C PHE A 149 6.63 -12.34 2.38
N ASP A 150 7.18 -11.83 3.47
CA ASP A 150 7.10 -12.46 4.79
C ASP A 150 5.74 -12.24 5.44
N PHE A 151 5.06 -11.16 5.06
CA PHE A 151 3.75 -10.79 5.58
C PHE A 151 2.97 -9.99 4.54
N ILE A 152 1.68 -10.33 4.38
CA ILE A 152 0.70 -9.53 3.63
C ILE A 152 -0.46 -9.24 4.57
N GLY A 153 -0.64 -7.95 4.90
CA GLY A 153 -1.71 -7.46 5.76
C GLY A 153 -2.78 -6.73 4.96
N PHE A 154 -4.01 -6.81 5.44
CA PHE A 154 -5.12 -6.01 4.95
C PHE A 154 -5.65 -5.15 6.09
N ASP A 155 -5.49 -3.86 5.97
CA ASP A 155 -6.24 -2.89 6.73
C ASP A 155 -7.50 -2.55 5.93
N ALA A 156 -8.42 -3.51 5.93
CA ALA A 156 -9.60 -3.54 5.07
C ALA A 156 -10.63 -4.52 5.59
N CYS A 157 -11.91 -4.19 5.43
CA CYS A 157 -13.00 -5.07 5.83
C CYS A 157 -13.00 -6.38 5.04
N LEU A 158 -13.48 -7.47 5.65
CA LEU A 158 -13.81 -8.75 5.01
C LEU A 158 -12.67 -9.51 4.31
N MET A 159 -11.43 -9.01 4.34
CA MET A 159 -10.30 -9.65 3.65
C MET A 159 -9.68 -10.82 4.44
N GLY A 160 -9.95 -10.93 5.75
CA GLY A 160 -9.47 -12.01 6.60
C GLY A 160 -10.27 -13.32 6.45
N CYS A 161 -10.37 -13.85 5.22
CA CYS A 161 -11.10 -15.08 4.92
C CYS A 161 -10.19 -16.15 4.30
N LEU A 162 -10.63 -17.42 4.34
CA LEU A 162 -9.84 -18.55 3.83
C LEU A 162 -9.55 -18.41 2.34
N GLU A 163 -10.48 -17.92 1.57
CA GLU A 163 -10.37 -17.75 0.12
C GLU A 163 -9.27 -16.74 -0.22
N THR A 164 -9.15 -15.65 0.53
CA THR A 164 -8.06 -14.70 0.38
C THR A 164 -6.71 -15.37 0.66
N CYS A 165 -6.59 -16.09 1.77
CA CYS A 165 -5.37 -16.83 2.09
C CYS A 165 -5.00 -17.84 0.99
N CYS A 166 -5.98 -18.58 0.45
CA CYS A 166 -5.73 -19.52 -0.65
C CYS A 166 -5.33 -18.83 -1.95
N ALA A 167 -5.87 -17.65 -2.24
CA ALA A 167 -5.54 -16.91 -3.45
C ALA A 167 -4.11 -16.33 -3.42
N LEU A 168 -3.61 -16.02 -2.23
CA LEU A 168 -2.31 -15.33 -2.03
C LEU A 168 -1.20 -16.23 -1.49
N GLN A 169 -1.46 -17.53 -1.23
CA GLN A 169 -0.52 -18.45 -0.58
C GLN A 169 0.83 -18.60 -1.28
N ASP A 170 0.89 -18.37 -2.60
CA ASP A 170 2.12 -18.48 -3.39
C ASP A 170 2.93 -17.17 -3.41
N CYS A 171 2.44 -16.10 -2.75
CA CYS A 171 3.07 -14.77 -2.70
C CYS A 171 3.70 -14.46 -1.32
N SER A 172 3.44 -15.30 -0.31
CA SER A 172 3.93 -15.14 1.07
C SER A 172 4.54 -16.40 1.65
#